data_898c69b778293800024723ac35471a1e
#
_entry.id   898c69b778293800024723ac35471a1e
#
_cell.length_a   1.000
_cell.length_b   1.000
_cell.length_c   1.000
_cell.angle_alpha   90.00
_cell.angle_beta   90.00
_cell.angle_gamma   90.00
#
_symmetry.space_group_name_H-M   'P 1'
#
loop_
_entity.id
_entity.type
_entity.pdbx_description
1 polymer ?
#
loop_
_entity_poly.entity_id
_entity_poly.type
_entity_poly.pdbx_seq_one_letter_code
_entity_poly.pdbx_strand_id
1 'polypeptide(L)'
;VVLGYYPEYWVLNSNLALQPAANIVGFAQRYPQSAMAEKLAADYIEEKVKMADFASAQPVLAYVSNADRAESCAMAQVRAKSGDPLVFAEYKDVWLTTNSQPESCTGLGRMMLSSPLMTEQDKQQRLWAQLRAGQSGQAIATAQTIGMNLSLAQLNSIQADPLNYLWSAPKASAADQAYLIYAIGRLADSDLNTALASVKRAAEGTPESVQKALY
;
A
#
# COMPACT_ATOMS: atom_id res chain seq x y z
N VAL A 1 7.75 39.98 12.77
CA VAL A 1 7.25 39.28 13.97
C VAL A 1 6.95 37.83 13.56
N VAL A 2 7.81 36.90 14.00
CA VAL A 2 7.81 35.49 13.58
C VAL A 2 6.57 34.70 14.08
N LEU A 3 5.75 35.25 14.96
CA LEU A 3 4.68 34.51 15.65
C LEU A 3 3.25 34.95 15.27
N GLY A 4 3.09 35.88 14.31
CA GLY A 4 1.76 36.47 14.01
C GLY A 4 0.74 35.50 13.40
N TYR A 5 1.18 34.38 12.85
CA TYR A 5 0.30 33.38 12.25
C TYR A 5 -0.18 32.28 13.23
N TYR A 6 0.44 32.14 14.42
CA TYR A 6 0.10 31.07 15.35
C TYR A 6 -1.36 31.07 15.83
N PRO A 7 -1.96 32.22 16.21
CA PRO A 7 -3.35 32.23 16.64
C PRO A 7 -4.31 31.73 15.55
N GLU A 8 -4.09 32.14 14.31
CA GLU A 8 -4.89 31.72 13.19
C GLU A 8 -4.69 30.22 12.88
N TYR A 9 -3.44 29.74 12.89
CA TYR A 9 -3.14 28.31 12.75
C TYR A 9 -3.91 27.47 13.77
N TRP A 10 -3.87 27.84 15.06
CA TRP A 10 -4.54 27.08 16.10
C TRP A 10 -6.07 27.07 15.94
N VAL A 11 -6.66 28.18 15.51
CA VAL A 11 -8.10 28.26 15.22
C VAL A 11 -8.46 27.32 14.07
N LEU A 12 -7.70 27.31 12.98
CA LEU A 12 -7.96 26.44 11.85
C LEU A 12 -7.73 24.96 12.18
N ASN A 13 -6.65 24.66 12.90
CA ASN A 13 -6.27 23.31 13.26
C ASN A 13 -7.23 22.66 14.27
N SER A 14 -7.83 23.43 15.17
CA SER A 14 -8.72 22.90 16.24
C SER A 14 -9.97 22.20 15.69
N ASN A 15 -10.41 22.54 14.49
CA ASN A 15 -11.56 21.95 13.81
C ASN A 15 -11.27 21.65 12.34
N LEU A 16 -10.07 21.14 12.06
CA LEU A 16 -9.52 21.00 10.72
C LEU A 16 -10.44 20.23 9.76
N ALA A 17 -11.03 19.13 10.23
CA ALA A 17 -11.95 18.31 9.45
C ALA A 17 -13.19 19.08 8.93
N LEU A 18 -13.62 20.11 9.66
CA LEU A 18 -14.79 20.92 9.33
C LEU A 18 -14.45 22.20 8.54
N GLN A 19 -13.16 22.54 8.41
CA GLN A 19 -12.78 23.75 7.68
C GLN A 19 -13.09 23.64 6.19
N PRO A 20 -13.63 24.72 5.58
CA PRO A 20 -13.64 24.86 4.13
C PRO A 20 -12.22 24.94 3.58
N ALA A 21 -11.97 24.33 2.43
CA ALA A 21 -10.66 24.40 1.75
C ALA A 21 -10.18 25.86 1.54
N ALA A 22 -11.08 26.79 1.27
CA ALA A 22 -10.75 28.20 1.09
C ALA A 22 -10.05 28.84 2.30
N ASN A 23 -10.36 28.40 3.53
CA ASN A 23 -9.69 28.89 4.72
C ASN A 23 -8.22 28.42 4.79
N ILE A 24 -7.97 27.17 4.43
CA ILE A 24 -6.62 26.57 4.40
C ILE A 24 -5.79 27.23 3.28
N VAL A 25 -6.37 27.33 2.08
CA VAL A 25 -5.75 28.02 0.95
C VAL A 25 -5.43 29.49 1.30
N GLY A 26 -6.39 30.20 1.89
CA GLY A 26 -6.20 31.59 2.32
C GLY A 26 -5.09 31.76 3.37
N PHE A 27 -4.97 30.81 4.30
CA PHE A 27 -3.86 30.80 5.27
C PHE A 27 -2.52 30.58 4.56
N ALA A 28 -2.42 29.58 3.69
CA ALA A 28 -1.20 29.28 2.95
C ALA A 28 -0.77 30.45 2.01
N GLN A 29 -1.71 31.14 1.40
CA GLN A 29 -1.44 32.32 0.56
C GLN A 29 -0.93 33.52 1.39
N ARG A 30 -1.45 33.72 2.61
CA ARG A 30 -0.96 34.80 3.48
C ARG A 30 0.41 34.52 4.08
N TYR A 31 0.76 33.25 4.26
CA TYR A 31 2.01 32.84 4.89
C TYR A 31 2.79 31.88 3.96
N PRO A 32 3.14 32.32 2.75
CA PRO A 32 3.85 31.48 1.80
C PRO A 32 5.20 31.05 2.37
N GLN A 33 5.59 29.83 2.09
CA GLN A 33 6.84 29.21 2.60
C GLN A 33 6.89 29.02 4.13
N SER A 34 5.77 29.17 4.82
CA SER A 34 5.71 28.84 6.24
C SER A 34 5.57 27.32 6.42
N ALA A 35 6.46 26.73 7.22
CA ALA A 35 6.34 25.31 7.57
C ALA A 35 5.00 24.98 8.24
N MET A 36 4.40 25.95 8.98
CA MET A 36 3.08 25.76 9.58
C MET A 36 1.95 25.79 8.57
N ALA A 37 2.08 26.58 7.49
CA ALA A 37 1.11 26.61 6.41
C ALA A 37 1.14 25.30 5.61
N GLU A 38 2.33 24.80 5.31
CA GLU A 38 2.54 23.52 4.65
C GLU A 38 2.00 22.37 5.51
N LYS A 39 2.34 22.34 6.81
CA LYS A 39 1.82 21.34 7.74
C LYS A 39 0.30 21.37 7.83
N LEU A 40 -0.32 22.55 7.95
CA LEU A 40 -1.78 22.68 8.01
C LEU A 40 -2.44 22.15 6.74
N ALA A 41 -1.83 22.42 5.58
CA ALA A 41 -2.30 21.92 4.29
C ALA A 41 -2.20 20.40 4.21
N ALA A 42 -1.06 19.81 4.65
CA ALA A 42 -0.86 18.37 4.67
C ALA A 42 -1.85 17.66 5.63
N ASP A 43 -1.96 18.14 6.86
CA ASP A 43 -2.90 17.62 7.86
C ASP A 43 -4.36 17.70 7.36
N TYR A 44 -4.73 18.79 6.68
CA TYR A 44 -6.05 18.94 6.07
C TYR A 44 -6.32 17.90 4.99
N ILE A 45 -5.35 17.67 4.10
CA ILE A 45 -5.47 16.65 3.05
C ILE A 45 -5.68 15.27 3.68
N GLU A 46 -4.90 14.92 4.70
CA GLU A 46 -5.04 13.63 5.40
C GLU A 46 -6.43 13.48 6.04
N GLU A 47 -6.92 14.51 6.75
CA GLU A 47 -8.25 14.46 7.35
C GLU A 47 -9.35 14.30 6.29
N LYS A 48 -9.28 15.04 5.18
CA LYS A 48 -10.24 14.93 4.09
C LYS A 48 -10.20 13.56 3.40
N VAL A 49 -9.00 12.98 3.25
CA VAL A 49 -8.84 11.62 2.71
C VAL A 49 -9.47 10.57 3.64
N LYS A 50 -9.29 10.67 4.97
CA LYS A 50 -9.96 9.80 5.95
C LYS A 50 -11.49 9.86 5.83
N MET A 51 -12.03 11.04 5.53
CA MET A 51 -13.45 11.28 5.31
C MET A 51 -13.93 10.93 3.89
N ALA A 52 -13.04 10.50 3.00
CA ALA A 52 -13.28 10.30 1.57
C ALA A 52 -13.77 11.58 0.83
N ASP A 53 -13.49 12.76 1.38
CA ASP A 53 -13.82 14.08 0.81
C ASP A 53 -12.66 14.60 -0.05
N PHE A 54 -12.37 13.89 -1.13
CA PHE A 54 -11.26 14.21 -2.03
C PHE A 54 -11.42 15.55 -2.75
N ALA A 55 -12.67 15.96 -3.02
CA ALA A 55 -12.96 17.21 -3.71
C ALA A 55 -12.51 18.43 -2.89
N SER A 56 -12.74 18.41 -1.57
CA SER A 56 -12.28 19.48 -0.67
C SER A 56 -10.75 19.51 -0.53
N ALA A 57 -10.09 18.35 -0.62
CA ALA A 57 -8.63 18.27 -0.51
C ALA A 57 -7.89 18.77 -1.76
N GLN A 58 -8.49 18.63 -2.94
CA GLN A 58 -7.84 18.93 -4.23
C GLN A 58 -7.23 20.34 -4.34
N PRO A 59 -7.91 21.43 -4.00
CA PRO A 59 -7.33 22.78 -4.13
C PRO A 59 -6.17 23.04 -3.17
N VAL A 60 -5.98 22.19 -2.16
CA VAL A 60 -4.93 22.35 -1.14
C VAL A 60 -3.63 21.64 -1.53
N LEU A 61 -3.66 20.73 -2.50
CA LEU A 61 -2.48 19.96 -2.95
C LEU A 61 -1.27 20.83 -3.31
N ALA A 62 -1.50 22.01 -3.93
CA ALA A 62 -0.44 22.91 -4.39
C ALA A 62 0.37 23.56 -3.26
N TYR A 63 -0.07 23.42 -2.01
CA TYR A 63 0.55 24.05 -0.84
C TYR A 63 1.39 23.09 0.01
N VAL A 64 1.57 21.85 -0.45
CA VAL A 64 2.44 20.85 0.17
C VAL A 64 3.56 20.50 -0.80
N SER A 65 4.80 20.81 -0.43
CA SER A 65 6.00 20.60 -1.27
C SER A 65 6.95 19.54 -0.71
N ASN A 66 7.00 19.39 0.61
CA ASN A 66 7.89 18.45 1.30
C ASN A 66 7.09 17.41 2.07
N ALA A 67 6.20 16.72 1.35
CA ALA A 67 5.34 15.68 1.92
C ALA A 67 6.17 14.49 2.43
N ASP A 68 5.87 14.03 3.62
CA ASP A 68 6.33 12.74 4.09
C ASP A 68 5.62 11.60 3.36
N ARG A 69 5.89 10.35 3.75
CA ARG A 69 5.31 9.18 3.10
C ARG A 69 3.80 9.09 3.26
N ALA A 70 3.27 9.41 4.44
CA ALA A 70 1.85 9.37 4.71
C ALA A 70 1.11 10.44 3.92
N GLU A 71 1.62 11.66 3.98
CA GLU A 71 1.13 12.82 3.26
C GLU A 71 1.16 12.59 1.74
N SER A 72 2.29 12.07 1.22
CA SER A 72 2.45 11.72 -0.20
C SER A 72 1.40 10.71 -0.68
N CYS A 73 1.12 9.68 0.11
CA CYS A 73 0.08 8.70 -0.22
C CYS A 73 -1.33 9.32 -0.14
N ALA A 74 -1.59 10.23 0.79
CA ALA A 74 -2.87 10.95 0.88
C ALA A 74 -3.06 11.85 -0.34
N MET A 75 -2.05 12.63 -0.71
CA MET A 75 -2.05 13.46 -1.92
C MET A 75 -2.27 12.63 -3.19
N ALA A 76 -1.63 11.47 -3.28
CA ALA A 76 -1.79 10.54 -4.40
C ALA A 76 -3.23 10.01 -4.50
N GLN A 77 -3.91 9.74 -3.38
CA GLN A 77 -5.32 9.36 -3.40
C GLN A 77 -6.21 10.48 -3.97
N VAL A 78 -5.95 11.74 -3.57
CA VAL A 78 -6.68 12.90 -4.11
C VAL A 78 -6.45 13.05 -5.61
N ARG A 79 -5.19 12.98 -6.07
CA ARG A 79 -4.83 13.03 -7.50
C ARG A 79 -5.52 11.91 -8.30
N ALA A 80 -5.48 10.68 -7.80
CA ALA A 80 -6.11 9.53 -8.43
C ALA A 80 -7.63 9.72 -8.57
N LYS A 81 -8.29 10.25 -7.55
CA LYS A 81 -9.73 10.57 -7.59
C LYS A 81 -10.06 11.73 -8.52
N SER A 82 -9.12 12.63 -8.72
CA SER A 82 -9.23 13.73 -9.71
C SER A 82 -8.92 13.28 -11.15
N GLY A 83 -8.62 12.00 -11.36
CA GLY A 83 -8.42 11.43 -12.70
C GLY A 83 -7.00 11.54 -13.23
N ASP A 84 -5.99 11.77 -12.36
CA ASP A 84 -4.58 11.77 -12.77
C ASP A 84 -4.10 10.33 -13.06
N PRO A 85 -3.83 9.96 -14.33
CA PRO A 85 -3.47 8.60 -14.70
C PRO A 85 -2.04 8.24 -14.30
N LEU A 86 -1.18 9.21 -14.00
CA LEU A 86 0.23 8.98 -13.71
C LEU A 86 0.47 8.50 -12.28
N VAL A 87 -0.47 8.77 -11.37
CA VAL A 87 -0.34 8.43 -9.94
C VAL A 87 0.01 6.96 -9.73
N PHE A 88 -0.66 6.04 -10.42
CA PHE A 88 -0.44 4.63 -10.19
C PHE A 88 0.92 4.14 -10.73
N ALA A 89 1.44 4.77 -11.77
CA ALA A 89 2.79 4.49 -12.24
C ALA A 89 3.85 5.00 -11.25
N GLU A 90 3.66 6.23 -10.72
CA GLU A 90 4.55 6.86 -9.74
C GLU A 90 4.62 6.07 -8.43
N TYR A 91 3.51 5.49 -7.99
CA TYR A 91 3.41 4.79 -6.70
C TYR A 91 3.47 3.27 -6.81
N LYS A 92 3.77 2.71 -7.96
CA LYS A 92 3.84 1.25 -8.18
C LYS A 92 4.84 0.57 -7.24
N ASP A 93 6.03 1.14 -7.09
CA ASP A 93 7.08 0.58 -6.22
C ASP A 93 6.66 0.64 -4.75
N VAL A 94 6.04 1.75 -4.32
CA VAL A 94 5.45 1.87 -2.98
C VAL A 94 4.37 0.81 -2.76
N TRP A 95 3.52 0.59 -3.76
CA TRP A 95 2.46 -0.40 -3.71
C TRP A 95 3.01 -1.84 -3.60
N LEU A 96 4.12 -2.15 -4.27
CA LEU A 96 4.79 -3.45 -4.19
C LEU A 96 5.55 -3.64 -2.86
N THR A 97 5.83 -2.58 -2.11
CA THR A 97 6.49 -2.66 -0.81
C THR A 97 5.59 -3.36 0.23
N THR A 98 6.14 -4.32 0.95
CA THR A 98 5.42 -5.12 1.95
C THR A 98 5.69 -4.70 3.39
N ASN A 99 6.59 -3.75 3.62
CA ASN A 99 6.82 -3.20 4.95
C ASN A 99 5.57 -2.50 5.49
N SER A 100 5.51 -2.31 6.80
CA SER A 100 4.45 -1.54 7.43
C SER A 100 4.28 -0.18 6.76
N GLN A 101 3.06 0.13 6.37
CA GLN A 101 2.72 1.35 5.64
C GLN A 101 1.78 2.21 6.48
N PRO A 102 1.86 3.55 6.36
CA PRO A 102 0.84 4.46 6.85
C PRO A 102 -0.55 4.10 6.31
N GLU A 103 -1.60 4.47 7.04
CA GLU A 103 -2.98 4.16 6.65
C GLU A 103 -3.35 4.76 5.30
N SER A 104 -2.90 5.98 5.00
CA SER A 104 -3.08 6.63 3.70
C SER A 104 -2.48 5.81 2.56
N CYS A 105 -1.29 5.20 2.75
CA CYS A 105 -0.68 4.32 1.75
C CYS A 105 -1.47 3.01 1.57
N THR A 106 -2.05 2.49 2.65
CA THR A 106 -2.97 1.34 2.57
C THR A 106 -4.23 1.69 1.78
N GLY A 107 -4.78 2.89 1.99
CA GLY A 107 -5.89 3.44 1.22
C GLY A 107 -5.58 3.57 -0.27
N LEU A 108 -4.43 4.16 -0.61
CA LEU A 108 -3.93 4.24 -1.99
C LEU A 108 -3.79 2.85 -2.60
N GLY A 109 -3.22 1.89 -1.86
CA GLY A 109 -3.06 0.50 -2.31
C GLY A 109 -4.39 -0.17 -2.66
N ARG A 110 -5.45 0.09 -1.90
CA ARG A 110 -6.81 -0.40 -2.22
C ARG A 110 -7.36 0.22 -3.51
N MET A 111 -7.14 1.52 -3.71
CA MET A 111 -7.53 2.20 -4.95
C MET A 111 -6.79 1.64 -6.17
N MET A 112 -5.48 1.38 -6.04
CA MET A 112 -4.69 0.74 -7.09
C MET A 112 -5.22 -0.66 -7.42
N LEU A 113 -5.49 -1.48 -6.40
CA LEU A 113 -5.97 -2.84 -6.57
C LEU A 113 -7.30 -2.92 -7.35
N SER A 114 -8.19 -1.94 -7.14
CA SER A 114 -9.48 -1.85 -7.84
C SER A 114 -9.42 -1.07 -9.17
N SER A 115 -8.26 -0.52 -9.53
CA SER A 115 -8.11 0.29 -10.74
C SER A 115 -7.97 -0.57 -11.99
N PRO A 116 -8.63 -0.22 -13.11
CA PRO A 116 -8.42 -0.86 -14.40
C PRO A 116 -7.04 -0.56 -15.00
N LEU A 117 -6.30 0.42 -14.46
CA LEU A 117 -4.95 0.76 -14.89
C LEU A 117 -3.90 -0.24 -14.36
N MET A 118 -4.25 -1.02 -13.34
CA MET A 118 -3.37 -2.08 -12.81
C MET A 118 -3.64 -3.39 -13.53
N THR A 119 -2.62 -3.93 -14.18
CA THR A 119 -2.72 -5.21 -14.88
C THR A 119 -2.88 -6.38 -13.91
N GLU A 120 -3.39 -7.51 -14.40
CA GLU A 120 -3.44 -8.76 -13.61
C GLU A 120 -2.04 -9.20 -13.16
N GLN A 121 -1.02 -8.93 -13.98
CA GLN A 121 0.38 -9.20 -13.62
C GLN A 121 0.84 -8.33 -12.45
N ASP A 122 0.47 -7.04 -12.40
CA ASP A 122 0.80 -6.15 -11.29
C ASP A 122 0.16 -6.64 -10.00
N LYS A 123 -1.12 -7.00 -10.05
CA LYS A 123 -1.86 -7.56 -8.91
C LYS A 123 -1.25 -8.88 -8.42
N GLN A 124 -0.83 -9.74 -9.36
CA GLN A 124 -0.14 -10.99 -9.04
C GLN A 124 1.21 -10.75 -8.38
N GLN A 125 2.01 -9.80 -8.87
CA GLN A 125 3.27 -9.40 -8.22
C GLN A 125 3.04 -8.90 -6.79
N ARG A 126 1.98 -8.10 -6.58
CA ARG A 126 1.58 -7.65 -5.24
C ARG A 126 1.22 -8.82 -4.33
N LEU A 127 0.41 -9.76 -4.82
CA LEU A 127 0.03 -10.96 -4.08
C LEU A 127 1.27 -11.74 -3.63
N TRP A 128 2.22 -11.99 -4.53
CA TRP A 128 3.43 -12.72 -4.20
C TRP A 128 4.33 -12.00 -3.19
N ALA A 129 4.46 -10.68 -3.31
CA ALA A 129 5.18 -9.88 -2.33
C ALA A 129 4.54 -9.99 -0.93
N GLN A 130 3.20 -9.93 -0.84
CA GLN A 130 2.45 -10.09 0.41
C GLN A 130 2.60 -11.50 1.01
N LEU A 131 2.53 -12.55 0.18
CA LEU A 131 2.72 -13.93 0.60
C LEU A 131 4.13 -14.16 1.16
N ARG A 132 5.17 -13.70 0.46
CA ARG A 132 6.55 -13.78 0.96
C ARG A 132 6.73 -13.07 2.30
N ALA A 133 6.10 -11.91 2.46
CA ALA A 133 6.15 -11.13 3.69
C ALA A 133 5.22 -11.65 4.81
N GLY A 134 4.48 -12.75 4.60
CA GLY A 134 3.57 -13.33 5.59
C GLY A 134 2.31 -12.53 5.86
N GLN A 135 1.94 -11.61 4.98
CA GLN A 135 0.78 -10.75 5.13
C GLN A 135 -0.51 -11.48 4.69
N SER A 136 -0.86 -12.57 5.38
CA SER A 136 -1.94 -13.48 4.99
C SER A 136 -3.28 -12.79 4.71
N GLY A 137 -3.72 -11.87 5.58
CA GLY A 137 -5.00 -11.17 5.40
C GLY A 137 -5.02 -10.28 4.16
N GLN A 138 -3.92 -9.56 3.90
CA GLN A 138 -3.79 -8.70 2.72
C GLN A 138 -3.65 -9.54 1.44
N ALA A 139 -2.91 -10.64 1.51
CA ALA A 139 -2.76 -11.58 0.40
C ALA A 139 -4.09 -12.20 -0.02
N ILE A 140 -4.94 -12.61 0.93
CA ILE A 140 -6.30 -13.12 0.64
C ILE A 140 -7.14 -12.05 -0.06
N ALA A 141 -7.14 -10.81 0.43
CA ALA A 141 -7.88 -9.71 -0.19
C ALA A 141 -7.39 -9.43 -1.62
N THR A 142 -6.06 -9.44 -1.85
CA THR A 142 -5.49 -9.28 -3.19
C THR A 142 -5.85 -10.44 -4.10
N ALA A 143 -5.75 -11.68 -3.61
CA ALA A 143 -6.08 -12.89 -4.38
C ALA A 143 -7.53 -12.87 -4.88
N GLN A 144 -8.48 -12.43 -4.06
CA GLN A 144 -9.88 -12.32 -4.44
C GLN A 144 -10.11 -11.38 -5.63
N THR A 145 -9.33 -10.31 -5.76
CA THR A 145 -9.47 -9.36 -6.89
C THR A 145 -9.01 -9.92 -8.24
N ILE A 146 -8.21 -10.99 -8.22
CA ILE A 146 -7.78 -11.73 -9.43
C ILE A 146 -8.46 -13.08 -9.56
N GLY A 147 -9.60 -13.26 -8.88
CA GLY A 147 -10.40 -14.48 -8.96
C GLY A 147 -9.79 -15.72 -8.29
N MET A 148 -8.77 -15.53 -7.43
CA MET A 148 -8.10 -16.60 -6.69
C MET A 148 -8.63 -16.70 -5.27
N ASN A 149 -8.99 -17.90 -4.83
CA ASN A 149 -9.39 -18.17 -3.44
C ASN A 149 -8.24 -18.76 -2.64
N LEU A 150 -7.77 -18.01 -1.63
CA LEU A 150 -6.84 -18.51 -0.64
C LEU A 150 -7.55 -18.71 0.71
N SER A 151 -7.25 -19.84 1.36
CA SER A 151 -7.78 -20.17 2.68
C SER A 151 -6.86 -19.69 3.78
N LEU A 152 -7.39 -18.91 4.73
CA LEU A 152 -6.63 -18.52 5.93
C LEU A 152 -6.22 -19.74 6.77
N ALA A 153 -7.09 -20.75 6.87
CA ALA A 153 -6.77 -21.99 7.59
C ALA A 153 -5.59 -22.72 6.95
N GLN A 154 -5.52 -22.75 5.61
CA GLN A 154 -4.39 -23.35 4.90
C GLN A 154 -3.11 -22.55 5.10
N LEU A 155 -3.15 -21.22 5.03
CA LEU A 155 -1.99 -20.36 5.31
C LEU A 155 -1.48 -20.56 6.74
N ASN A 156 -2.36 -20.64 7.73
CA ASN A 156 -2.00 -20.91 9.12
C ASN A 156 -1.36 -22.31 9.30
N SER A 157 -1.88 -23.31 8.61
CA SER A 157 -1.29 -24.67 8.62
C SER A 157 0.10 -24.68 8.01
N ILE A 158 0.31 -23.98 6.89
CA ILE A 158 1.62 -23.83 6.24
C ILE A 158 2.59 -23.07 7.16
N GLN A 159 2.15 -22.03 7.83
CA GLN A 159 2.97 -21.27 8.76
C GLN A 159 3.47 -22.12 9.94
N ALA A 160 2.64 -23.06 10.42
CA ALA A 160 3.01 -23.94 11.50
C ALA A 160 4.11 -24.95 11.11
N ASP A 161 4.11 -25.43 9.86
CA ASP A 161 5.12 -26.37 9.34
C ASP A 161 5.34 -26.19 7.85
N PRO A 162 6.08 -25.13 7.44
CA PRO A 162 6.28 -24.82 6.03
C PRO A 162 7.12 -25.88 5.29
N LEU A 163 8.07 -26.50 5.98
CA LEU A 163 8.94 -27.52 5.38
C LEU A 163 8.14 -28.77 5.01
N ASN A 164 7.33 -29.28 5.92
CA ASN A 164 6.49 -30.45 5.64
C ASN A 164 5.51 -30.19 4.50
N TYR A 165 4.93 -28.99 4.43
CA TYR A 165 4.08 -28.61 3.31
C TYR A 165 4.84 -28.68 1.97
N LEU A 166 6.07 -28.15 1.89
CA LEU A 166 6.89 -28.16 0.66
C LEU A 166 7.22 -29.54 0.13
N TRP A 167 7.27 -30.56 1.02
CA TRP A 167 7.56 -31.94 0.62
C TRP A 167 6.45 -32.57 -0.22
N SER A 168 5.20 -32.22 0.02
CA SER A 168 4.00 -32.84 -0.58
C SER A 168 3.10 -31.84 -1.31
N ALA A 169 3.54 -30.57 -1.45
CA ALA A 169 2.73 -29.50 -1.98
C ALA A 169 2.24 -29.75 -3.40
N PRO A 170 0.95 -29.64 -3.66
CA PRO A 170 0.43 -29.62 -5.02
C PRO A 170 0.92 -28.36 -5.76
N LYS A 171 0.98 -28.42 -7.10
CA LYS A 171 1.50 -27.34 -7.95
C LYS A 171 0.58 -27.01 -9.13
N ALA A 172 -0.57 -27.68 -9.20
CA ALA A 172 -1.40 -27.65 -10.39
C ALA A 172 -2.20 -26.36 -10.54
N SER A 173 -2.72 -25.81 -9.44
CA SER A 173 -3.54 -24.62 -9.48
C SER A 173 -2.73 -23.36 -9.13
N ALA A 174 -3.26 -22.19 -9.52
CA ALA A 174 -2.67 -20.91 -9.12
C ALA A 174 -2.68 -20.73 -7.58
N ALA A 175 -3.66 -21.27 -6.88
CA ALA A 175 -3.70 -21.26 -5.43
C ALA A 175 -2.59 -22.14 -4.82
N ASP A 176 -2.34 -23.33 -5.38
CA ASP A 176 -1.24 -24.20 -4.95
C ASP A 176 0.11 -23.48 -5.08
N GLN A 177 0.31 -22.80 -6.20
CA GLN A 177 1.52 -22.01 -6.46
C GLN A 177 1.67 -20.84 -5.49
N ALA A 178 0.58 -20.17 -5.12
CA ALA A 178 0.57 -19.13 -4.11
C ALA A 178 0.96 -19.68 -2.72
N TYR A 179 0.47 -20.85 -2.35
CA TYR A 179 0.85 -21.52 -1.11
C TYR A 179 2.32 -21.95 -1.08
N LEU A 180 2.90 -22.34 -2.22
CA LEU A 180 4.35 -22.62 -2.32
C LEU A 180 5.18 -21.37 -2.04
N ILE A 181 4.81 -20.23 -2.65
CA ILE A 181 5.49 -18.94 -2.41
C ILE A 181 5.41 -18.56 -0.93
N TYR A 182 4.24 -18.72 -0.33
CA TYR A 182 4.05 -18.47 1.10
C TYR A 182 4.94 -19.37 1.97
N ALA A 183 4.96 -20.67 1.70
CA ALA A 183 5.75 -21.65 2.45
C ALA A 183 7.25 -21.35 2.40
N ILE A 184 7.79 -21.03 1.21
CA ILE A 184 9.20 -20.62 1.05
C ILE A 184 9.49 -19.34 1.84
N GLY A 185 8.61 -18.33 1.79
CA GLY A 185 8.75 -17.11 2.57
C GLY A 185 8.78 -17.37 4.09
N ARG A 186 7.88 -18.21 4.60
CA ARG A 186 7.84 -18.56 6.03
C ARG A 186 9.07 -19.37 6.46
N LEU A 187 9.52 -20.29 5.59
CA LEU A 187 10.72 -21.05 5.86
C LEU A 187 11.98 -20.16 5.88
N ALA A 188 12.07 -19.20 4.95
CA ALA A 188 13.19 -18.25 4.88
C ALA A 188 13.31 -17.38 6.14
N ASP A 189 12.19 -17.02 6.77
CA ASP A 189 12.20 -16.24 8.01
C ASP A 189 12.77 -17.03 9.21
N SER A 190 12.64 -18.36 9.19
CA SER A 190 13.09 -19.24 10.28
C SER A 190 14.43 -19.92 9.97
N ASP A 191 14.64 -20.36 8.73
CA ASP A 191 15.84 -21.08 8.26
C ASP A 191 16.09 -20.80 6.77
N LEU A 192 16.87 -19.76 6.51
CA LEU A 192 17.21 -19.33 5.15
C LEU A 192 17.94 -20.41 4.35
N ASN A 193 18.82 -21.20 4.99
CA ASN A 193 19.58 -22.22 4.30
C ASN A 193 18.68 -23.37 3.81
N THR A 194 17.77 -23.81 4.66
CA THR A 194 16.77 -24.82 4.28
C THR A 194 15.80 -24.30 3.25
N ALA A 195 15.41 -23.01 3.32
CA ALA A 195 14.58 -22.37 2.29
C ALA A 195 15.28 -22.39 0.94
N LEU A 196 16.54 -21.93 0.86
CA LEU A 196 17.34 -21.92 -0.38
C LEU A 196 17.52 -23.34 -0.97
N ALA A 197 17.77 -24.33 -0.13
CA ALA A 197 17.85 -25.72 -0.57
C ALA A 197 16.52 -26.25 -1.13
N SER A 198 15.40 -25.75 -0.63
CA SER A 198 14.04 -26.17 -1.02
C SER A 198 13.52 -25.49 -2.27
N VAL A 199 14.02 -24.27 -2.62
CA VAL A 199 13.53 -23.45 -3.74
C VAL A 199 13.56 -24.21 -5.07
N LYS A 200 14.67 -24.88 -5.38
CA LYS A 200 14.81 -25.61 -6.66
C LYS A 200 13.69 -26.65 -6.81
N ARG A 201 13.43 -27.43 -5.77
CA ARG A 201 12.37 -28.45 -5.77
C ARG A 201 10.97 -27.79 -5.83
N ALA A 202 10.75 -26.71 -5.11
CA ALA A 202 9.51 -25.97 -5.15
C ALA A 202 9.22 -25.40 -6.55
N ALA A 203 10.25 -24.92 -7.24
CA ALA A 203 10.17 -24.33 -8.58
C ALA A 203 9.92 -25.37 -9.70
N GLU A 204 10.34 -26.63 -9.51
CA GLU A 204 10.17 -27.67 -10.52
C GLU A 204 8.72 -27.88 -10.92
N GLY A 205 8.41 -27.76 -12.22
CA GLY A 205 7.07 -27.94 -12.77
C GLY A 205 6.14 -26.74 -12.57
N THR A 206 6.62 -25.63 -12.03
CA THR A 206 5.85 -24.39 -11.92
C THR A 206 6.10 -23.44 -13.09
N PRO A 207 5.16 -22.51 -13.43
CA PRO A 207 5.38 -21.49 -14.45
C PRO A 207 6.58 -20.58 -14.13
N GLU A 208 7.22 -20.01 -15.19
CA GLU A 208 8.39 -19.12 -15.04
C GLU A 208 8.14 -17.95 -14.09
N SER A 209 6.93 -17.38 -14.12
CA SER A 209 6.54 -16.29 -13.23
C SER A 209 6.55 -16.68 -11.75
N VAL A 210 6.16 -17.92 -11.44
CA VAL A 210 6.22 -18.49 -10.09
C VAL A 210 7.67 -18.79 -9.70
N GLN A 211 8.45 -19.36 -10.62
CA GLN A 211 9.88 -19.58 -10.39
C GLN A 211 10.58 -18.29 -10.00
N LYS A 212 10.37 -17.19 -10.75
CA LYS A 212 10.92 -15.86 -10.40
C LYS A 212 10.45 -15.34 -9.04
N ALA A 213 9.27 -15.72 -8.58
CA ALA A 213 8.76 -15.31 -7.28
C ALA A 213 9.34 -16.13 -6.12
N LEU A 214 9.82 -17.33 -6.37
CA LEU A 214 10.43 -18.22 -5.38
C LEU A 214 11.91 -17.88 -5.10
N TYR A 215 12.61 -17.26 -6.06
CA TYR A 215 13.99 -16.74 -5.93
C TYR A 215 14.02 -15.27 -5.49
#